data_0e2a630f23544c2e6ef719bff8d3e8ef
#
_entry.id   0e2a630f23544c2e6ef719bff8d3e8ef
#
_cell.length_a   1.000
_cell.length_b   1.000
_cell.length_c   1.000
_cell.angle_alpha   90.00
_cell.angle_beta   90.00
_cell.angle_gamma   90.00
#
_symmetry.space_group_name_H-M   'P 1'
#
loop_
_entity.id
_entity.type
_entity.pdbx_description
1 polymer ?
#
loop_
_entity_poly.entity_id
_entity_poly.type
_entity_poly.pdbx_seq_one_letter_code
_entity_poly.pdbx_strand_id
1 'polypeptide(L)'
;MFKNKKVIIFDMDGTLIDSVGIWNTTDEILIRKLSRGQKIEVNNIQQMRDGVLAKCKSEDIYLEYCDYLRKRYDSDMSAEKILALRWQISDKYIKQQIEYKPNADVLLHLLKRKGFILALATTTTNIQLDAYRNVNQNIKQKADINATFDIVLSREDVKEKKPSPEVHNKIMQILDVKQTDCLIIEDSLIGVQAGINAGIDVAVMYDKYSDGDRDEINRLSQYQFNNFKEIINQVENELEIDVER
;
A
#
# COMPACT_ATOMS: atom_id res chain seq x y z
N MET A 1 6.79 -19.94 8.90
CA MET A 1 6.40 -18.90 7.92
C MET A 1 7.57 -18.58 6.97
N PHE A 2 8.74 -18.15 7.44
CA PHE A 2 9.90 -17.79 6.62
C PHE A 2 10.74 -18.98 6.15
N LYS A 3 10.65 -20.10 6.84
CA LYS A 3 11.41 -21.31 6.52
C LYS A 3 11.07 -21.78 5.09
N ASN A 4 12.11 -22.02 4.29
CA ASN A 4 12.01 -22.39 2.87
C ASN A 4 11.50 -21.29 1.91
N LYS A 5 11.34 -20.05 2.38
CA LYS A 5 11.05 -18.91 1.50
C LYS A 5 12.36 -18.30 0.98
N LYS A 6 12.30 -17.76 -0.22
CA LYS A 6 13.42 -17.06 -0.89
C LYS A 6 13.09 -15.60 -1.14
N VAL A 7 11.80 -15.32 -1.40
CA VAL A 7 11.30 -14.01 -1.81
C VAL A 7 10.24 -13.54 -0.83
N ILE A 8 10.40 -12.33 -0.30
CA ILE A 8 9.38 -11.65 0.47
C ILE A 8 8.84 -10.50 -0.37
N ILE A 9 7.56 -10.56 -0.67
CA ILE A 9 6.85 -9.56 -1.49
C ILE A 9 6.07 -8.67 -0.54
N PHE A 10 6.34 -7.37 -0.57
CA PHE A 10 5.64 -6.38 0.24
C PHE A 10 4.64 -5.60 -0.61
N ASP A 11 3.47 -5.35 -0.06
CA ASP A 11 2.71 -4.16 -0.42
C ASP A 11 3.34 -2.92 0.21
N MET A 12 2.95 -1.74 -0.25
CA MET A 12 3.53 -0.48 0.22
C MET A 12 2.57 0.32 1.10
N ASP A 13 1.44 0.75 0.55
CA ASP A 13 0.53 1.71 1.17
C ASP A 13 -0.36 1.02 2.23
N GLY A 14 -0.25 1.40 3.50
CA GLY A 14 -0.94 0.70 4.59
C GLY A 14 -0.16 -0.49 5.15
N THR A 15 0.73 -1.07 4.35
CA THR A 15 1.63 -2.14 4.79
C THR A 15 2.94 -1.58 5.32
N LEU A 16 3.84 -1.13 4.45
CA LEU A 16 5.17 -0.61 4.84
C LEU A 16 5.14 0.83 5.32
N ILE A 17 4.32 1.68 4.70
CA ILE A 17 4.25 3.12 4.96
C ILE A 17 2.87 3.53 5.47
N ASP A 18 2.83 4.54 6.34
CA ASP A 18 1.58 5.10 6.88
C ASP A 18 1.03 6.16 5.92
N SER A 19 0.50 5.70 4.79
CA SER A 19 0.05 6.56 3.69
C SER A 19 -1.47 6.62 3.52
N VAL A 20 -2.22 5.60 3.97
CA VAL A 20 -3.67 5.52 3.71
C VAL A 20 -4.44 6.68 4.33
N GLY A 21 -4.08 7.09 5.55
CA GLY A 21 -4.69 8.24 6.23
C GLY A 21 -4.51 9.58 5.54
N ILE A 22 -3.49 9.71 4.70
CA ILE A 22 -3.21 10.95 3.97
C ILE A 22 -4.29 11.26 2.94
N TRP A 23 -4.87 10.25 2.33
CA TRP A 23 -5.98 10.45 1.40
C TRP A 23 -7.22 11.01 2.09
N ASN A 24 -7.48 10.61 3.33
CA ASN A 24 -8.56 11.17 4.14
C ASN A 24 -8.27 12.64 4.48
N THR A 25 -7.05 12.95 4.91
CA THR A 25 -6.60 14.34 5.18
C THR A 25 -6.64 15.19 3.92
N THR A 26 -6.18 14.67 2.79
CA THR A 26 -6.21 15.34 1.49
C THR A 26 -7.65 15.70 1.10
N ASP A 27 -8.55 14.73 1.17
CA ASP A 27 -9.96 14.92 0.81
C ASP A 27 -10.67 15.84 1.79
N GLU A 28 -10.32 15.81 3.09
CA GLU A 28 -10.83 16.77 4.07
C GLU A 28 -10.44 18.21 3.73
N ILE A 29 -9.16 18.46 3.45
CA ILE A 29 -8.67 19.79 3.07
C ILE A 29 -9.34 20.24 1.75
N LEU A 30 -9.44 19.34 0.77
CA LEU A 30 -10.08 19.60 -0.50
C LEU A 30 -11.54 20.00 -0.30
N ILE A 31 -12.32 19.20 0.43
CA ILE A 31 -13.75 19.45 0.72
C ILE A 31 -13.92 20.79 1.44
N ARG A 32 -13.10 21.09 2.43
CA ARG A 32 -13.14 22.39 3.13
C ARG A 32 -12.90 23.57 2.18
N LYS A 33 -12.06 23.42 1.18
CA LYS A 33 -11.83 24.45 0.15
C LYS A 33 -13.03 24.58 -0.80
N LEU A 34 -13.64 23.48 -1.21
CA LEU A 34 -14.78 23.46 -2.12
C LEU A 34 -16.04 24.04 -1.47
N SER A 35 -16.23 23.83 -0.19
CA SER A 35 -17.42 24.26 0.56
C SER A 35 -17.46 25.74 0.92
N ARG A 36 -16.46 26.52 0.53
CA ARG A 36 -16.39 27.97 0.77
C ARG A 36 -16.59 28.39 2.24
N GLY A 37 -16.14 27.55 3.19
CA GLY A 37 -16.24 27.82 4.62
C GLY A 37 -17.58 27.42 5.26
N GLN A 38 -18.47 26.78 4.55
CA GLN A 38 -19.63 26.16 5.16
C GLN A 38 -19.18 25.08 6.16
N LYS A 39 -19.92 24.96 7.28
CA LYS A 39 -19.63 23.93 8.28
C LYS A 39 -19.98 22.57 7.69
N ILE A 40 -18.97 21.75 7.47
CA ILE A 40 -19.14 20.42 6.90
C ILE A 40 -18.89 19.39 7.99
N GLU A 41 -19.80 18.44 8.12
CA GLU A 41 -19.50 17.20 8.84
C GLU A 41 -18.63 16.32 7.96
N VAL A 42 -17.36 16.21 8.33
CA VAL A 42 -16.35 15.44 7.59
C VAL A 42 -16.31 13.98 8.09
N ASN A 43 -17.38 13.54 8.72
CA ASN A 43 -17.49 12.17 9.22
C ASN A 43 -17.54 11.18 8.05
N ASN A 44 -16.64 10.18 8.10
CA ASN A 44 -16.56 9.09 7.12
C ASN A 44 -16.14 9.48 5.69
N ILE A 45 -15.14 10.35 5.54
CA ILE A 45 -14.58 10.72 4.22
C ILE A 45 -14.12 9.49 3.44
N GLN A 46 -13.45 8.54 4.10
CA GLN A 46 -13.01 7.31 3.47
C GLN A 46 -14.20 6.53 2.90
N GLN A 47 -15.20 6.26 3.70
CA GLN A 47 -16.39 5.52 3.28
C GLN A 47 -17.11 6.21 2.12
N MET A 48 -17.21 7.56 2.18
CA MET A 48 -17.79 8.35 1.09
C MET A 48 -16.97 8.19 -0.20
N ARG A 49 -15.64 8.36 -0.12
CA ARG A 49 -14.75 8.22 -1.27
C ARG A 49 -14.86 6.82 -1.86
N ASP A 50 -14.70 5.81 -1.05
CA ASP A 50 -14.66 4.41 -1.48
C ASP A 50 -16.02 4.01 -2.08
N GLY A 51 -17.14 4.47 -1.49
CA GLY A 51 -18.48 4.26 -2.02
C GLY A 51 -18.75 4.96 -3.36
N VAL A 52 -18.09 6.09 -3.64
CA VAL A 52 -18.14 6.76 -4.95
C VAL A 52 -17.26 6.02 -5.95
N LEU A 53 -16.00 5.75 -5.59
CA LEU A 53 -15.04 5.08 -6.48
C LEU A 53 -15.50 3.70 -6.93
N ALA A 54 -16.17 2.95 -6.05
CA ALA A 54 -16.75 1.63 -6.38
C ALA A 54 -17.85 1.68 -7.46
N LYS A 55 -18.47 2.85 -7.67
CA LYS A 55 -19.53 3.06 -8.67
C LYS A 55 -19.04 3.71 -9.95
N CYS A 56 -17.79 4.19 -9.96
CA CYS A 56 -17.18 4.83 -11.13
C CYS A 56 -17.00 3.81 -12.26
N LYS A 57 -17.31 4.24 -13.48
CA LYS A 57 -17.22 3.41 -14.69
C LYS A 57 -16.21 3.94 -15.71
N SER A 58 -15.70 5.14 -15.48
CA SER A 58 -14.71 5.77 -16.38
C SER A 58 -13.32 5.17 -16.18
N GLU A 59 -12.45 5.33 -17.18
CA GLU A 59 -11.03 4.96 -17.04
C GLU A 59 -10.33 5.81 -15.97
N ASP A 60 -10.74 7.09 -15.81
CA ASP A 60 -10.26 7.98 -14.75
C ASP A 60 -11.28 8.11 -13.62
N ILE A 61 -11.24 7.14 -12.71
CA ILE A 61 -12.13 7.08 -11.53
C ILE A 61 -11.93 8.28 -10.58
N TYR A 62 -10.73 8.86 -10.53
CA TYR A 62 -10.47 10.00 -9.66
C TYR A 62 -11.00 11.30 -10.25
N LEU A 63 -11.03 11.45 -11.57
CA LEU A 63 -11.70 12.57 -12.21
C LEU A 63 -13.21 12.50 -11.98
N GLU A 64 -13.81 11.32 -12.08
CA GLU A 64 -15.23 11.09 -11.78
C GLU A 64 -15.56 11.38 -10.31
N TYR A 65 -14.69 10.97 -9.37
CA TYR A 65 -14.79 11.34 -7.96
C TYR A 65 -14.73 12.86 -7.76
N CYS A 66 -13.83 13.55 -8.44
CA CYS A 66 -13.73 15.02 -8.37
C CYS A 66 -14.97 15.72 -8.96
N ASP A 67 -15.57 15.17 -10.01
CA ASP A 67 -16.85 15.69 -10.53
C ASP A 67 -18.01 15.47 -9.56
N TYR A 68 -18.02 14.32 -8.86
CA TYR A 68 -18.96 14.10 -7.77
C TYR A 68 -18.79 15.15 -6.66
N LEU A 69 -17.55 15.44 -6.23
CA LEU A 69 -17.30 16.49 -5.22
C LEU A 69 -17.72 17.86 -5.72
N ARG A 70 -17.43 18.18 -6.99
CA ARG A 70 -17.87 19.44 -7.64
C ARG A 70 -19.37 19.64 -7.51
N LYS A 71 -20.14 18.62 -7.90
CA LYS A 71 -21.62 18.65 -7.83
C LYS A 71 -22.14 18.71 -6.41
N ARG A 72 -21.56 17.92 -5.50
CA ARG A 72 -21.99 17.83 -4.09
C ARG A 72 -21.84 19.14 -3.33
N TYR A 73 -20.75 19.88 -3.62
CA TYR A 73 -20.42 21.14 -2.92
C TYR A 73 -20.66 22.39 -3.76
N ASP A 74 -21.39 22.27 -4.86
CA ASP A 74 -21.74 23.38 -5.77
C ASP A 74 -20.53 24.26 -6.11
N SER A 75 -19.44 23.62 -6.52
CA SER A 75 -18.18 24.30 -6.81
C SER A 75 -18.12 24.79 -8.25
N ASP A 76 -17.67 26.03 -8.44
CA ASP A 76 -17.42 26.63 -9.75
C ASP A 76 -16.14 26.07 -10.43
N MET A 77 -15.33 25.31 -9.71
CA MET A 77 -14.13 24.69 -10.27
C MET A 77 -14.50 23.51 -11.16
N SER A 78 -13.80 23.33 -12.28
CA SER A 78 -13.98 22.12 -13.08
C SER A 78 -13.41 20.88 -12.35
N ALA A 79 -13.86 19.67 -12.71
CA ALA A 79 -13.39 18.43 -12.14
C ALA A 79 -11.86 18.25 -12.27
N GLU A 80 -11.30 18.67 -13.42
CA GLU A 80 -9.85 18.63 -13.67
C GLU A 80 -9.07 19.56 -12.73
N LYS A 81 -9.60 20.76 -12.44
CA LYS A 81 -8.99 21.67 -11.48
C LYS A 81 -9.07 21.14 -10.05
N ILE A 82 -10.18 20.48 -9.70
CA ILE A 82 -10.33 19.84 -8.40
C ILE A 82 -9.35 18.67 -8.28
N LEU A 83 -9.20 17.86 -9.32
CA LEU A 83 -8.22 16.76 -9.35
C LEU A 83 -6.79 17.28 -9.23
N ALA A 84 -6.44 18.32 -9.99
CA ALA A 84 -5.11 18.95 -9.88
C ALA A 84 -4.85 19.51 -8.47
N LEU A 85 -5.84 20.14 -7.84
CA LEU A 85 -5.74 20.61 -6.47
C LEU A 85 -5.59 19.46 -5.46
N ARG A 86 -6.31 18.35 -5.65
CA ARG A 86 -6.19 17.14 -4.84
C ARG A 86 -4.77 16.58 -4.90
N TRP A 87 -4.19 16.49 -6.10
CA TRP A 87 -2.80 16.06 -6.28
C TRP A 87 -1.80 17.04 -5.65
N GLN A 88 -2.02 18.33 -5.77
CA GLN A 88 -1.17 19.34 -5.14
C GLN A 88 -1.18 19.24 -3.60
N ILE A 89 -2.33 18.95 -3.00
CA ILE A 89 -2.45 18.77 -1.56
C ILE A 89 -1.72 17.49 -1.14
N SER A 90 -1.96 16.37 -1.80
CA SER A 90 -1.35 15.08 -1.46
C SER A 90 0.17 15.07 -1.68
N ASP A 91 0.67 15.76 -2.69
CA ASP A 91 2.09 15.83 -3.05
C ASP A 91 2.98 16.31 -1.89
N LYS A 92 2.49 17.30 -1.13
CA LYS A 92 3.19 17.77 0.06
C LYS A 92 3.35 16.68 1.11
N TYR A 93 2.31 15.89 1.36
CA TYR A 93 2.35 14.80 2.32
C TYR A 93 3.26 13.67 1.83
N ILE A 94 3.10 13.26 0.58
CA ILE A 94 3.91 12.22 -0.05
C ILE A 94 5.40 12.55 0.02
N LYS A 95 5.78 13.79 -0.28
CA LYS A 95 7.19 14.22 -0.33
C LYS A 95 7.82 14.48 1.04
N GLN A 96 7.04 14.84 2.07
CA GLN A 96 7.59 15.43 3.29
C GLN A 96 7.14 14.76 4.60
N GLN A 97 5.99 14.07 4.62
CA GLN A 97 5.39 13.61 5.87
C GLN A 97 5.23 12.10 5.98
N ILE A 98 5.09 11.40 4.85
CA ILE A 98 4.98 9.94 4.89
C ILE A 98 6.28 9.33 5.37
N GLU A 99 6.15 8.36 6.27
CA GLU A 99 7.23 7.58 6.85
C GLU A 99 6.92 6.09 6.77
N TYR A 100 7.95 5.26 6.93
CA TYR A 100 7.76 3.85 7.23
C TYR A 100 7.00 3.69 8.54
N LYS A 101 6.11 2.69 8.59
CA LYS A 101 5.53 2.24 9.86
C LYS A 101 6.64 1.84 10.84
N PRO A 102 6.42 1.94 12.15
CA PRO A 102 7.45 1.62 13.14
C PRO A 102 8.08 0.24 12.92
N ASN A 103 9.41 0.18 12.81
CA ASN A 103 10.24 -1.01 12.57
C ASN A 103 10.08 -1.68 11.19
N ALA A 104 9.37 -1.10 10.24
CA ALA A 104 9.31 -1.64 8.88
C ALA A 104 10.70 -1.64 8.21
N ASP A 105 11.44 -0.55 8.34
CA ASP A 105 12.83 -0.41 7.90
C ASP A 105 13.76 -1.43 8.57
N VAL A 106 13.60 -1.66 9.87
CA VAL A 106 14.38 -2.66 10.62
C VAL A 106 14.14 -4.07 10.07
N LEU A 107 12.86 -4.43 9.80
CA LEU A 107 12.52 -5.71 9.18
C LEU A 107 13.14 -5.84 7.78
N LEU A 108 13.04 -4.82 6.93
CA LEU A 108 13.62 -4.85 5.59
C LEU A 108 15.13 -5.11 5.63
N HIS A 109 15.85 -4.41 6.49
CA HIS A 109 17.29 -4.62 6.67
C HIS A 109 17.61 -6.01 7.26
N LEU A 110 16.80 -6.53 8.19
CA LEU A 110 16.98 -7.87 8.74
C LEU A 110 16.82 -8.93 7.64
N LEU A 111 15.75 -8.86 6.84
CA LEU A 111 15.50 -9.82 5.76
C LEU A 111 16.61 -9.79 4.69
N LYS A 112 17.10 -8.61 4.31
CA LYS A 112 18.25 -8.50 3.40
C LYS A 112 19.49 -9.17 3.99
N ARG A 113 19.82 -8.93 5.27
CA ARG A 113 20.96 -9.61 5.93
C ARG A 113 20.81 -11.12 6.00
N LYS A 114 19.57 -11.62 6.11
CA LYS A 114 19.26 -13.07 6.08
C LYS A 114 19.25 -13.66 4.66
N GLY A 115 19.51 -12.86 3.63
CA GLY A 115 19.66 -13.31 2.24
C GLY A 115 18.35 -13.42 1.45
N PHE A 116 17.26 -12.86 1.95
CA PHE A 116 16.01 -12.82 1.17
C PHE A 116 16.07 -11.83 0.01
N ILE A 117 15.45 -12.20 -1.09
CA ILE A 117 15.10 -11.30 -2.18
C ILE A 117 13.86 -10.52 -1.74
N LEU A 118 13.89 -9.18 -1.83
CA LEU A 118 12.77 -8.33 -1.49
C LEU A 118 12.13 -7.77 -2.75
N ALA A 119 10.82 -7.96 -2.88
CA ALA A 119 10.03 -7.39 -3.95
C ALA A 119 8.96 -6.44 -3.39
N LEU A 120 8.70 -5.34 -4.11
CA LEU A 120 7.62 -4.40 -3.82
C LEU A 120 6.54 -4.54 -4.90
N ALA A 121 5.30 -4.79 -4.51
CA ALA A 121 4.15 -4.96 -5.37
C ALA A 121 3.05 -3.98 -4.95
N THR A 122 3.00 -2.79 -5.55
CA THR A 122 2.09 -1.72 -5.14
C THR A 122 1.09 -1.33 -6.23
N THR A 123 -0.09 -0.84 -5.82
CA THR A 123 -1.06 -0.19 -6.70
C THR A 123 -0.80 1.32 -6.88
N THR A 124 0.25 1.84 -6.23
CA THR A 124 0.70 3.21 -6.36
C THR A 124 1.21 3.48 -7.76
N THR A 125 0.91 4.67 -8.30
CA THR A 125 1.36 5.09 -9.63
C THR A 125 2.87 5.36 -9.66
N ASN A 126 3.49 5.25 -10.85
CA ASN A 126 4.91 5.55 -11.02
C ASN A 126 5.27 6.96 -10.55
N ILE A 127 4.40 7.95 -10.78
CA ILE A 127 4.63 9.34 -10.35
C ILE A 127 4.74 9.43 -8.82
N GLN A 128 3.85 8.78 -8.10
CA GLN A 128 3.85 8.77 -6.64
C GLN A 128 5.01 7.94 -6.09
N LEU A 129 5.27 6.79 -6.71
CA LEU A 129 6.39 5.92 -6.34
C LEU A 129 7.73 6.64 -6.54
N ASP A 130 7.86 7.43 -7.62
CA ASP A 130 9.06 8.27 -7.84
C ASP A 130 9.25 9.31 -6.74
N ALA A 131 8.14 9.91 -6.26
CA ALA A 131 8.22 10.84 -5.14
C ALA A 131 8.71 10.16 -3.85
N TYR A 132 8.27 8.94 -3.55
CA TYR A 132 8.78 8.15 -2.42
C TYR A 132 10.25 7.78 -2.59
N ARG A 133 10.65 7.35 -3.78
CA ARG A 133 12.02 6.89 -4.08
C ARG A 133 13.05 8.01 -4.05
N ASN A 134 12.71 9.14 -4.65
CA ASN A 134 13.70 10.16 -5.01
C ASN A 134 13.59 11.44 -4.20
N VAL A 135 12.40 11.75 -3.66
CA VAL A 135 12.14 13.04 -3.01
C VAL A 135 11.90 12.90 -1.50
N ASN A 136 11.16 11.88 -1.06
CA ASN A 136 10.83 11.70 0.35
C ASN A 136 12.06 11.27 1.16
N GLN A 137 12.61 12.20 1.94
CA GLN A 137 13.82 11.95 2.73
C GLN A 137 13.56 11.00 3.91
N ASN A 138 12.35 10.97 4.48
CA ASN A 138 12.02 10.07 5.58
C ASN A 138 12.11 8.60 5.15
N ILE A 139 11.63 8.30 3.93
CA ILE A 139 11.73 6.96 3.32
C ILE A 139 13.18 6.67 2.95
N LYS A 140 13.83 7.60 2.24
CA LYS A 140 15.17 7.41 1.68
C LYS A 140 16.23 7.17 2.75
N GLN A 141 16.16 7.86 3.89
CA GLN A 141 17.15 7.73 4.96
C GLN A 141 16.97 6.46 5.81
N LYS A 142 15.76 5.91 5.91
CA LYS A 142 15.48 4.72 6.72
C LYS A 142 15.74 3.43 5.93
N ALA A 143 15.11 3.29 4.77
CA ALA A 143 15.36 2.19 3.84
C ALA A 143 15.06 2.68 2.41
N ASP A 144 16.10 3.08 1.68
CA ASP A 144 15.97 3.55 0.30
C ASP A 144 15.36 2.45 -0.57
N ILE A 145 14.19 2.74 -1.16
CA ILE A 145 13.44 1.76 -1.97
C ILE A 145 14.32 1.20 -3.09
N ASN A 146 15.12 2.05 -3.76
CA ASN A 146 15.96 1.64 -4.88
C ASN A 146 17.12 0.72 -4.44
N ALA A 147 17.62 0.88 -3.21
CA ALA A 147 18.73 0.07 -2.69
C ALA A 147 18.23 -1.19 -1.95
N THR A 148 16.99 -1.14 -1.42
CA THR A 148 16.45 -2.18 -0.54
C THR A 148 15.75 -3.28 -1.33
N PHE A 149 14.96 -2.91 -2.36
CA PHE A 149 14.16 -3.86 -3.12
C PHE A 149 14.88 -4.28 -4.40
N ASP A 150 14.94 -5.59 -4.63
CA ASP A 150 15.51 -6.19 -5.83
C ASP A 150 14.57 -6.04 -7.04
N ILE A 151 13.25 -5.99 -6.78
CA ILE A 151 12.20 -5.76 -7.77
C ILE A 151 11.16 -4.80 -7.20
N VAL A 152 10.72 -3.86 -8.02
CA VAL A 152 9.60 -2.97 -7.69
C VAL A 152 8.66 -2.92 -8.87
N LEU A 153 7.42 -3.34 -8.64
CA LEU A 153 6.33 -3.25 -9.61
C LEU A 153 5.25 -2.30 -9.09
N SER A 154 4.89 -1.36 -9.94
CA SER A 154 3.90 -0.31 -9.71
C SER A 154 2.56 -0.65 -10.37
N ARG A 155 1.62 0.29 -10.27
CA ARG A 155 0.32 0.24 -10.93
C ARG A 155 0.42 0.07 -12.46
N GLU A 156 1.40 0.71 -13.10
CA GLU A 156 1.57 0.72 -14.55
C GLU A 156 2.29 -0.51 -15.09
N ASP A 157 2.87 -1.33 -14.22
CA ASP A 157 3.55 -2.56 -14.61
C ASP A 157 2.60 -3.73 -14.90
N VAL A 158 1.31 -3.60 -14.60
CA VAL A 158 0.29 -4.63 -14.77
C VAL A 158 -0.93 -4.08 -15.50
N LYS A 159 -1.63 -4.96 -16.20
CA LYS A 159 -2.90 -4.63 -16.86
C LYS A 159 -4.03 -4.63 -15.83
N GLU A 160 -4.10 -5.67 -15.02
CA GLU A 160 -5.13 -5.85 -14.02
C GLU A 160 -4.56 -5.59 -12.61
N LYS A 161 -5.26 -4.73 -11.86
CA LYS A 161 -4.94 -4.43 -10.45
C LYS A 161 -5.32 -5.58 -9.54
N LYS A 162 -4.74 -5.60 -8.31
CA LYS A 162 -5.27 -6.38 -7.20
C LYS A 162 -6.80 -6.21 -7.13
N PRO A 163 -7.59 -7.26 -6.96
CA PRO A 163 -7.23 -8.61 -6.52
C PRO A 163 -6.74 -9.57 -7.62
N SER A 164 -6.46 -9.10 -8.85
CA SER A 164 -5.78 -9.94 -9.84
C SER A 164 -4.40 -10.37 -9.33
N PRO A 165 -3.99 -11.62 -9.55
CA PRO A 165 -2.67 -12.11 -9.15
C PRO A 165 -1.53 -11.63 -10.08
N GLU A 166 -1.82 -10.82 -11.10
CA GLU A 166 -0.90 -10.49 -12.19
C GLU A 166 0.44 -9.94 -11.69
N VAL A 167 0.42 -9.02 -10.70
CA VAL A 167 1.64 -8.42 -10.14
C VAL A 167 2.53 -9.46 -9.48
N HIS A 168 1.96 -10.40 -8.74
CA HIS A 168 2.69 -11.47 -8.07
C HIS A 168 3.22 -12.51 -9.06
N ASN A 169 2.41 -12.90 -10.05
CA ASN A 169 2.82 -13.80 -11.13
C ASN A 169 4.00 -13.21 -11.92
N LYS A 170 3.96 -11.90 -12.19
CA LYS A 170 5.04 -11.19 -12.88
C LYS A 170 6.34 -11.20 -12.05
N ILE A 171 6.26 -10.99 -10.73
CA ILE A 171 7.44 -11.09 -9.84
C ILE A 171 8.00 -12.51 -9.88
N MET A 172 7.18 -13.54 -9.73
CA MET A 172 7.60 -14.93 -9.79
C MET A 172 8.27 -15.27 -11.13
N GLN A 173 7.71 -14.80 -12.22
CA GLN A 173 8.27 -14.98 -13.57
C GLN A 173 9.64 -14.31 -13.73
N ILE A 174 9.81 -13.07 -13.26
CA ILE A 174 11.08 -12.32 -13.35
C ILE A 174 12.19 -13.02 -12.55
N LEU A 175 11.83 -13.53 -11.37
CA LEU A 175 12.78 -14.18 -10.44
C LEU A 175 12.98 -15.67 -10.70
N ASP A 176 12.22 -16.28 -11.60
CA ASP A 176 12.21 -17.73 -11.86
C ASP A 176 12.00 -18.54 -10.56
N VAL A 177 10.96 -18.16 -9.79
CA VAL A 177 10.61 -18.80 -8.51
C VAL A 177 9.18 -19.31 -8.53
N LYS A 178 8.87 -20.26 -7.62
CA LYS A 178 7.54 -20.82 -7.43
C LYS A 178 6.78 -20.08 -6.32
N GLN A 179 5.46 -20.21 -6.31
CA GLN A 179 4.61 -19.66 -5.25
C GLN A 179 5.05 -20.11 -3.84
N THR A 180 5.54 -21.34 -3.69
CA THR A 180 6.03 -21.89 -2.42
C THR A 180 7.32 -21.22 -1.93
N ASP A 181 8.11 -20.62 -2.82
CA ASP A 181 9.31 -19.85 -2.49
C ASP A 181 9.00 -18.43 -2.01
N CYS A 182 7.76 -17.97 -2.15
CA CYS A 182 7.34 -16.61 -1.86
C CYS A 182 6.51 -16.52 -0.57
N LEU A 183 6.56 -15.35 0.07
CA LEU A 183 5.65 -14.91 1.13
C LEU A 183 5.24 -13.48 0.83
N ILE A 184 3.95 -13.17 0.94
CA ILE A 184 3.44 -11.80 0.79
C ILE A 184 3.21 -11.20 2.17
N ILE A 185 3.54 -9.91 2.35
CA ILE A 185 3.16 -9.09 3.51
C ILE A 185 2.26 -7.97 3.00
N GLU A 186 1.04 -7.91 3.53
CA GLU A 186 -0.09 -7.10 3.04
C GLU A 186 -0.96 -6.61 4.21
N ASP A 187 -1.83 -5.59 3.99
CA ASP A 187 -2.78 -5.10 5.00
C ASP A 187 -4.24 -5.11 4.53
N SER A 188 -4.47 -5.12 3.22
CA SER A 188 -5.79 -4.90 2.60
C SER A 188 -6.46 -6.19 2.10
N LEU A 189 -7.80 -6.21 2.07
CA LEU A 189 -8.56 -7.35 1.55
C LEU A 189 -8.21 -7.66 0.09
N ILE A 190 -8.14 -6.64 -0.76
CA ILE A 190 -7.82 -6.84 -2.20
C ILE A 190 -6.41 -7.39 -2.41
N GLY A 191 -5.46 -7.00 -1.56
CA GLY A 191 -4.10 -7.50 -1.61
C GLY A 191 -3.99 -8.93 -1.11
N VAL A 192 -4.66 -9.27 -0.02
CA VAL A 192 -4.78 -10.65 0.48
C VAL A 192 -5.38 -11.56 -0.57
N GLN A 193 -6.48 -11.15 -1.20
CA GLN A 193 -7.10 -11.90 -2.29
C GLN A 193 -6.16 -12.09 -3.49
N ALA A 194 -5.39 -11.06 -3.86
CA ALA A 194 -4.40 -11.16 -4.93
C ALA A 194 -3.32 -12.21 -4.62
N GLY A 195 -2.84 -12.24 -3.38
CA GLY A 195 -1.88 -13.25 -2.91
C GLY A 195 -2.43 -14.67 -2.97
N ILE A 196 -3.66 -14.87 -2.48
CA ILE A 196 -4.37 -16.17 -2.54
C ILE A 196 -4.57 -16.61 -4.00
N ASN A 197 -5.02 -15.69 -4.86
CA ASN A 197 -5.22 -15.98 -6.28
C ASN A 197 -3.90 -16.32 -7.00
N ALA A 198 -2.76 -15.86 -6.49
CA ALA A 198 -1.43 -16.26 -6.96
C ALA A 198 -0.93 -17.58 -6.35
N GLY A 199 -1.65 -18.17 -5.38
CA GLY A 199 -1.26 -19.37 -4.66
C GLY A 199 -0.12 -19.16 -3.68
N ILE A 200 0.11 -17.92 -3.20
CA ILE A 200 1.20 -17.54 -2.29
C ILE A 200 0.64 -17.37 -0.88
N ASP A 201 1.40 -17.82 0.13
CA ASP A 201 1.08 -17.55 1.53
C ASP A 201 1.08 -16.05 1.82
N VAL A 202 0.09 -15.58 2.59
CA VAL A 202 -0.05 -14.17 2.94
C VAL A 202 0.04 -13.98 4.45
N ALA A 203 0.93 -13.08 4.88
CA ALA A 203 1.03 -12.55 6.22
C ALA A 203 0.42 -11.14 6.24
N VAL A 204 -0.54 -10.92 7.13
CA VAL A 204 -1.23 -9.65 7.22
C VAL A 204 -0.63 -8.78 8.31
N MET A 205 -0.25 -7.55 7.92
CA MET A 205 0.07 -6.47 8.83
C MET A 205 -1.20 -5.67 9.14
N TYR A 206 -1.47 -5.43 10.41
CA TYR A 206 -2.61 -4.62 10.81
C TYR A 206 -2.49 -3.18 10.29
N ASP A 207 -3.58 -2.72 9.66
CA ASP A 207 -3.84 -1.32 9.39
C ASP A 207 -5.28 -0.97 9.75
N LYS A 208 -5.48 0.12 10.50
CA LYS A 208 -6.82 0.55 10.96
C LYS A 208 -7.78 0.92 9.83
N TYR A 209 -7.24 1.29 8.67
CA TYR A 209 -8.05 1.66 7.52
C TYR A 209 -8.62 0.45 6.78
N SER A 210 -8.14 -0.76 7.13
CA SER A 210 -8.68 -2.04 6.66
C SER A 210 -9.65 -2.69 7.66
N ASP A 211 -10.03 -2.00 8.75
CA ASP A 211 -10.92 -2.56 9.78
C ASP A 211 -12.32 -2.91 9.26
N GLY A 212 -12.80 -2.23 8.21
CA GLY A 212 -14.08 -2.57 7.57
C GLY A 212 -14.13 -3.96 6.96
N ASP A 213 -12.98 -4.50 6.58
CA ASP A 213 -12.82 -5.83 5.96
C ASP A 213 -12.09 -6.82 6.88
N ARG A 214 -11.87 -6.46 8.15
CA ARG A 214 -10.99 -7.19 9.09
C ARG A 214 -11.35 -8.67 9.25
N ASP A 215 -12.62 -8.97 9.42
CA ASP A 215 -13.08 -10.34 9.63
C ASP A 215 -12.76 -11.22 8.41
N GLU A 216 -12.96 -10.69 7.21
CA GLU A 216 -12.65 -11.39 5.97
C GLU A 216 -11.15 -11.53 5.74
N ILE A 217 -10.36 -10.49 6.00
CA ILE A 217 -8.90 -10.52 5.96
C ILE A 217 -8.37 -11.62 6.89
N ASN A 218 -8.84 -11.66 8.13
CA ASN A 218 -8.42 -12.64 9.13
C ASN A 218 -8.82 -14.06 8.76
N ARG A 219 -9.97 -14.23 8.12
CA ARG A 219 -10.44 -15.54 7.64
C ARG A 219 -9.58 -16.08 6.49
N LEU A 220 -9.09 -15.20 5.64
CA LEU A 220 -8.36 -15.56 4.43
C LEU A 220 -6.84 -15.72 4.65
N SER A 221 -6.26 -15.00 5.62
CA SER A 221 -4.82 -15.00 5.84
C SER A 221 -4.36 -16.12 6.79
N GLN A 222 -3.18 -16.68 6.52
CA GLN A 222 -2.56 -17.70 7.38
C GLN A 222 -1.87 -17.10 8.60
N TYR A 223 -1.33 -15.87 8.47
CA TYR A 223 -0.54 -15.20 9.49
C TYR A 223 -1.02 -13.77 9.69
N GLN A 224 -1.14 -13.33 10.94
CA GLN A 224 -1.66 -12.00 11.29
C GLN A 224 -0.75 -11.36 12.34
N PHE A 225 -0.38 -10.09 12.11
CA PHE A 225 0.55 -9.34 12.95
C PHE A 225 0.01 -7.94 13.20
N ASN A 226 0.15 -7.45 14.44
CA ASN A 226 -0.26 -6.11 14.80
C ASN A 226 0.81 -5.05 14.51
N ASN A 227 2.08 -5.48 14.44
CA ASN A 227 3.22 -4.59 14.22
C ASN A 227 4.43 -5.37 13.68
N PHE A 228 5.38 -4.64 13.09
CA PHE A 228 6.59 -5.23 12.51
C PHE A 228 7.51 -5.89 13.53
N LYS A 229 7.45 -5.51 14.82
CA LYS A 229 8.24 -6.15 15.85
C LYS A 229 7.85 -7.63 16.05
N GLU A 230 6.56 -7.95 15.91
CA GLU A 230 6.09 -9.33 15.94
C GLU A 230 6.67 -10.14 14.78
N ILE A 231 6.71 -9.56 13.57
CA ILE A 231 7.32 -10.23 12.40
C ILE A 231 8.83 -10.40 12.59
N ILE A 232 9.52 -9.38 13.12
CA ILE A 232 10.97 -9.45 13.41
C ILE A 232 11.26 -10.62 14.37
N ASN A 233 10.53 -10.70 15.47
CA ASN A 233 10.66 -11.80 16.43
C ASN A 233 10.43 -13.17 15.76
N GLN A 234 9.45 -13.25 14.86
CA GLN A 234 9.18 -14.49 14.10
C GLN A 234 10.33 -14.88 13.18
N VAL A 235 10.93 -13.90 12.47
CA VAL A 235 12.12 -14.11 11.61
C VAL A 235 13.30 -14.63 12.44
N GLU A 236 13.59 -13.96 13.57
CA GLU A 236 14.69 -14.34 14.46
C GLU A 236 14.48 -15.76 15.00
N ASN A 237 13.31 -16.05 15.56
CA ASN A 237 13.00 -17.37 16.12
C ASN A 237 13.07 -18.50 15.08
N GLU A 238 12.61 -18.29 13.84
CA GLU A 238 12.61 -19.34 12.82
C GLU A 238 13.98 -19.58 12.21
N LEU A 239 14.81 -18.54 12.10
CA LEU A 239 16.07 -18.60 11.35
C LEU A 239 17.33 -18.64 12.25
N GLU A 240 17.22 -18.47 13.56
CA GLU A 240 18.30 -18.71 14.50
C GLU A 240 18.46 -20.19 14.87
N ILE A 241 17.37 -20.95 14.83
CA ILE A 241 17.36 -22.39 15.14
C ILE A 241 18.18 -23.22 14.13
N ASP A 242 18.46 -22.69 12.92
CA ASP A 242 19.23 -23.42 11.89
C ASP A 242 20.77 -23.23 12.02
N VAL A 243 21.27 -22.43 12.96
CA VAL A 243 22.73 -22.25 13.20
C VAL A 243 23.30 -23.26 14.19
N GLU A 244 22.46 -23.95 14.95
CA GLU A 244 22.86 -24.95 15.96
C GLU A 244 22.67 -26.41 15.51
N ARG A 245 22.44 -26.65 14.22
CA ARG A 245 22.38 -27.98 13.62
C ARG A 245 23.39 -28.12 12.49
#